data_ba279e46145172cea8e4b32c5ffe664e
#
_entry.id   ba279e46145172cea8e4b32c5ffe664e
#
_cell.length_a   1.000
_cell.length_b   1.000
_cell.length_c   1.000
_cell.angle_alpha   90.00
_cell.angle_beta   90.00
_cell.angle_gamma   90.00
#
_symmetry.space_group_name_H-M   'P 1'
#
loop_
_entity.id
_entity.type
_entity.pdbx_description
1 polymer ?
#
loop_
_entity_poly.entity_id
_entity_poly.type
_entity_poly.pdbx_seq_one_letter_code
_entity_poly.pdbx_strand_id
1 'polypeptide(L)'
;MLAVAGLKDEEVKVRTKKLALGEWEDFPPAERQAFAFACKLSKSPSEVNRAEVADLVQSFGPHRAIDIIWYSSWVNYMTRVADAFQLPLERENVFAKPPEKPEVKNPEEKKPEVKK
;
A
#
# COMPACT_ATOMS: atom_id res chain seq x y z
N MET A 1 4.87 -0.68 1.16
CA MET A 1 5.21 -0.73 2.60
C MET A 1 4.89 -2.08 3.23
N LEU A 2 3.70 -2.67 3.08
CA LEU A 2 3.38 -3.98 3.69
C LEU A 2 4.32 -5.11 3.22
N ALA A 3 4.73 -5.11 1.95
CA ALA A 3 5.72 -6.05 1.42
C ALA A 3 7.11 -5.86 2.06
N VAL A 4 7.48 -4.62 2.40
CA VAL A 4 8.73 -4.30 3.11
C VAL A 4 8.70 -4.81 4.56
N ALA A 5 7.52 -4.93 5.16
CA ALA A 5 7.32 -5.53 6.48
C ALA A 5 7.40 -7.06 6.50
N GLY A 6 7.72 -7.71 5.36
CA GLY A 6 7.91 -9.15 5.26
C GLY A 6 6.61 -9.96 5.08
N LEU A 7 5.49 -9.30 4.79
CA LEU A 7 4.24 -10.00 4.48
C LEU A 7 4.30 -10.59 3.07
N LYS A 8 3.71 -11.77 2.90
CA LYS A 8 3.56 -12.40 1.58
C LYS A 8 2.54 -11.64 0.74
N ASP A 9 2.67 -11.68 -0.59
CA ASP A 9 1.80 -10.96 -1.52
C ASP A 9 0.30 -11.25 -1.30
N GLU A 10 -0.05 -12.49 -1.00
CA GLU A 10 -1.43 -12.89 -0.72
C GLU A 10 -1.95 -12.28 0.60
N GLU A 11 -1.12 -12.21 1.63
CA GLU A 11 -1.47 -11.57 2.91
C GLU A 11 -1.66 -10.06 2.73
N VAL A 12 -0.81 -9.44 1.90
CA VAL A 12 -0.93 -8.02 1.54
C VAL A 12 -2.26 -7.76 0.84
N LYS A 13 -2.61 -8.57 -0.16
CA LYS A 13 -3.87 -8.44 -0.91
C LYS A 13 -5.09 -8.59 -0.01
N VAL A 14 -5.11 -9.62 0.85
CA VAL A 14 -6.21 -9.86 1.79
C VAL A 14 -6.35 -8.71 2.77
N ARG A 15 -5.26 -8.25 3.39
CA ARG A 15 -5.28 -7.11 4.32
C ARG A 15 -5.75 -5.83 3.64
N THR A 16 -5.22 -5.52 2.46
CA THR A 16 -5.59 -4.33 1.70
C THR A 16 -7.07 -4.34 1.34
N LYS A 17 -7.61 -5.51 0.93
CA LYS A 17 -9.03 -5.66 0.64
C LYS A 17 -9.90 -5.42 1.87
N LYS A 18 -9.56 -6.03 3.02
CA LYS A 18 -10.28 -5.81 4.29
C LYS A 18 -10.25 -4.34 4.71
N LEU A 19 -9.10 -3.69 4.59
CA LEU A 19 -8.96 -2.26 4.92
C LEU A 19 -9.85 -1.39 4.02
N ALA A 20 -9.90 -1.68 2.71
CA ALA A 20 -10.72 -0.93 1.76
C ALA A 20 -12.23 -1.12 1.98
N LEU A 21 -12.65 -2.32 2.42
CA LEU A 21 -14.05 -2.64 2.70
C LEU A 21 -14.53 -2.20 4.09
N GLY A 22 -13.63 -1.78 4.97
CA GLY A 22 -13.95 -1.44 6.36
C GLY A 22 -14.18 -2.66 7.25
N GLU A 23 -13.73 -3.84 6.82
CA GLU A 23 -13.85 -5.11 7.56
C GLU A 23 -12.68 -5.22 8.56
N TRP A 24 -12.73 -4.45 9.65
CA TRP A 24 -11.62 -4.33 10.59
C TRP A 24 -11.75 -5.21 11.83
N GLU A 25 -12.79 -6.00 11.91
CA GLU A 25 -13.13 -6.81 13.11
C GLU A 25 -12.03 -7.82 13.47
N ASP A 26 -11.36 -8.36 12.45
CA ASP A 26 -10.28 -9.34 12.62
C ASP A 26 -8.92 -8.72 13.00
N PHE A 27 -8.82 -7.39 13.01
CA PHE A 27 -7.57 -6.71 13.35
C PHE A 27 -7.45 -6.51 14.87
N PRO A 28 -6.22 -6.46 15.41
CA PRO A 28 -5.99 -6.11 16.80
C PRO A 28 -6.67 -4.79 17.20
N PRO A 29 -7.17 -4.64 18.42
CA PRO A 29 -7.88 -3.42 18.84
C PRO A 29 -7.11 -2.14 18.63
N ALA A 30 -5.80 -2.12 18.87
CA ALA A 30 -4.96 -0.96 18.61
C ALA A 30 -4.88 -0.61 17.12
N GLU A 31 -4.75 -1.60 16.23
CA GLU A 31 -4.75 -1.36 14.78
C GLU A 31 -6.09 -0.80 14.31
N ARG A 32 -7.22 -1.35 14.80
CA ARG A 32 -8.56 -0.82 14.49
C ARG A 32 -8.71 0.64 14.90
N GLN A 33 -8.19 0.99 16.07
CA GLN A 33 -8.19 2.37 16.56
C GLN A 33 -7.39 3.29 15.64
N ALA A 34 -6.19 2.86 15.20
CA ALA A 34 -5.37 3.62 14.27
C ALA A 34 -6.07 3.82 12.91
N PHE A 35 -6.74 2.78 12.38
CA PHE A 35 -7.49 2.88 11.13
C PHE A 35 -8.69 3.81 11.25
N ALA A 36 -9.46 3.72 12.33
CA ALA A 36 -10.59 4.61 12.59
C ALA A 36 -10.13 6.07 12.69
N PHE A 37 -9.02 6.31 13.39
CA PHE A 37 -8.40 7.63 13.49
C PHE A 37 -7.96 8.14 12.12
N ALA A 38 -7.23 7.34 11.33
CA ALA A 38 -6.78 7.73 9.99
C ALA A 38 -7.96 8.02 9.05
N CYS A 39 -9.03 7.23 9.11
CA CYS A 39 -10.26 7.49 8.36
C CYS A 39 -10.91 8.81 8.74
N LYS A 40 -11.03 9.10 10.03
CA LYS A 40 -11.59 10.34 10.53
C LYS A 40 -10.74 11.54 10.13
N LEU A 41 -9.41 11.44 10.30
CA LEU A 41 -8.46 12.46 9.88
C LEU A 41 -8.57 12.76 8.37
N SER A 42 -8.85 11.75 7.56
CA SER A 42 -8.99 11.90 6.11
C SER A 42 -10.31 12.56 5.69
N LYS A 43 -11.40 12.22 6.35
CA LYS A 43 -12.77 12.64 5.99
C LYS A 43 -13.19 13.93 6.68
N SER A 44 -12.89 14.06 7.96
CA SER A 44 -13.35 15.14 8.84
C SER A 44 -12.23 15.58 9.79
N PRO A 45 -11.12 16.14 9.29
CA PRO A 45 -9.96 16.47 10.12
C PRO A 45 -10.27 17.46 11.25
N SER A 46 -11.25 18.33 11.06
CA SER A 46 -11.70 19.29 12.08
C SER A 46 -12.44 18.66 13.27
N GLU A 47 -12.89 17.41 13.12
CA GLU A 47 -13.60 16.68 14.18
C GLU A 47 -12.65 15.81 15.03
N VAL A 48 -11.38 15.71 14.64
CA VAL A 48 -10.36 15.02 15.44
C VAL A 48 -10.14 15.80 16.72
N ASN A 49 -10.27 15.10 17.86
CA ASN A 49 -10.18 15.72 19.16
C ASN A 49 -8.97 15.22 19.96
N ARG A 50 -8.67 15.94 21.06
CA ARG A 50 -7.53 15.64 21.91
C ARG A 50 -7.61 14.26 22.58
N ALA A 51 -8.80 13.74 22.89
CA ALA A 51 -8.98 12.45 23.50
C ALA A 51 -8.54 11.32 22.55
N GLU A 52 -8.91 11.40 21.27
CA GLU A 52 -8.51 10.42 20.23
C GLU A 52 -6.98 10.38 20.04
N VAL A 53 -6.32 11.53 20.12
CA VAL A 53 -4.86 11.60 20.08
C VAL A 53 -4.25 10.97 21.35
N ALA A 54 -4.83 11.24 22.51
CA ALA A 54 -4.38 10.64 23.78
C ALA A 54 -4.53 9.11 23.76
N ASP A 55 -5.60 8.60 23.18
CA ASP A 55 -5.85 7.16 23.03
C ASP A 55 -4.80 6.50 22.10
N LEU A 56 -4.41 7.18 21.00
CA LEU A 56 -3.30 6.71 20.18
C LEU A 56 -1.98 6.68 20.94
N VAL A 57 -1.69 7.71 21.72
CA VAL A 57 -0.47 7.77 22.55
C VAL A 57 -0.48 6.65 23.59
N GLN A 58 -1.63 6.36 24.18
CA GLN A 58 -1.76 5.26 25.16
C GLN A 58 -1.53 3.90 24.49
N SER A 59 -2.04 3.68 23.28
CA SER A 59 -1.97 2.39 22.59
C SER A 59 -0.62 2.12 21.92
N PHE A 60 0.05 3.16 21.40
CA PHE A 60 1.25 3.02 20.58
C PHE A 60 2.50 3.70 21.18
N GLY A 61 2.34 4.52 22.18
CA GLY A 61 3.37 5.43 22.68
C GLY A 61 3.50 6.70 21.85
N PRO A 62 4.15 7.74 22.38
CA PRO A 62 4.15 9.08 21.77
C PRO A 62 4.81 9.10 20.37
N HIS A 63 5.93 8.41 20.18
CA HIS A 63 6.63 8.41 18.89
C HIS A 63 5.79 7.79 17.78
N ARG A 64 5.24 6.61 17.99
CA ARG A 64 4.41 5.92 16.99
C ARG A 64 3.08 6.64 16.74
N ALA A 65 2.51 7.27 17.75
CA ALA A 65 1.30 8.08 17.57
C ALA A 65 1.59 9.27 16.62
N ILE A 66 2.72 9.94 16.79
CA ILE A 66 3.16 11.01 15.89
C ILE A 66 3.36 10.45 14.47
N ASP A 67 4.01 9.31 14.31
CA ASP A 67 4.22 8.66 13.01
C ASP A 67 2.89 8.34 12.32
N ILE A 68 1.91 7.81 13.05
CA ILE A 68 0.55 7.51 12.51
C ILE A 68 -0.11 8.80 12.01
N ILE A 69 -0.12 9.85 12.81
CA ILE A 69 -0.74 11.13 12.48
C ILE A 69 -0.04 11.75 11.26
N TRP A 70 1.28 11.83 11.32
CA TRP A 70 2.09 12.44 10.26
C TRP A 70 1.93 11.69 8.94
N TYR A 71 2.07 10.37 8.95
CA TYR A 71 1.98 9.54 7.76
C TYR A 71 0.59 9.58 7.12
N SER A 72 -0.46 9.48 7.93
CA SER A 72 -1.84 9.60 7.45
C SER A 72 -2.10 10.96 6.81
N SER A 73 -1.62 12.04 7.41
CA SER A 73 -1.74 13.40 6.89
C SER A 73 -0.96 13.57 5.58
N TRP A 74 0.24 13.03 5.51
CA TRP A 74 1.11 13.12 4.32
C TRP A 74 0.52 12.38 3.13
N VAL A 75 0.01 11.15 3.33
CA VAL A 75 -0.66 10.37 2.28
C VAL A 75 -1.90 11.13 1.77
N ASN A 76 -2.70 11.69 2.66
CA ASN A 76 -3.86 12.52 2.27
C ASN A 76 -3.45 13.74 1.44
N TYR A 77 -2.37 14.42 1.84
CA TYR A 77 -1.82 15.54 1.08
C TYR A 77 -1.39 15.09 -0.32
N MET A 78 -0.60 14.04 -0.43
CA MET A 78 -0.09 13.53 -1.71
C MET A 78 -1.23 13.07 -2.64
N THR A 79 -2.26 12.40 -2.10
CA THR A 79 -3.42 11.99 -2.88
C THR A 79 -4.15 13.21 -3.46
N ARG A 80 -4.38 14.25 -2.65
CA ARG A 80 -5.05 15.48 -3.10
C ARG A 80 -4.22 16.22 -4.17
N VAL A 81 -2.89 16.24 -4.03
CA VAL A 81 -1.99 16.83 -5.03
C VAL A 81 -2.08 16.04 -6.33
N ALA A 82 -2.01 14.71 -6.28
CA ALA A 82 -2.12 13.86 -7.44
C ALA A 82 -3.45 14.04 -8.17
N ASP A 83 -4.55 14.08 -7.42
CA ASP A 83 -5.91 14.31 -7.96
C ASP A 83 -6.05 15.70 -8.58
N ALA A 84 -5.54 16.74 -7.92
CA ALA A 84 -5.63 18.12 -8.40
C ALA A 84 -4.87 18.33 -9.71
N PHE A 85 -3.72 17.68 -9.86
CA PHE A 85 -2.92 17.71 -11.10
C PHE A 85 -3.32 16.63 -12.10
N GLN A 86 -4.30 15.78 -11.78
CA GLN A 86 -4.75 14.67 -12.63
C GLN A 86 -3.58 13.78 -13.07
N LEU A 87 -2.66 13.52 -12.14
CA LEU A 87 -1.50 12.68 -12.42
C LEU A 87 -1.97 11.27 -12.79
N PRO A 88 -1.46 10.69 -13.87
CA PRO A 88 -1.81 9.33 -14.22
C PRO A 88 -1.33 8.36 -13.13
N LEU A 89 -2.20 7.42 -12.74
CA LEU A 89 -1.80 6.32 -11.90
C LEU A 89 -0.74 5.49 -12.62
N GLU A 90 0.28 5.06 -11.90
CA GLU A 90 1.25 4.12 -12.43
C GLU A 90 0.53 2.86 -12.90
N ARG A 91 0.64 2.54 -14.19
CA ARG A 91 0.01 1.35 -14.77
C ARG A 91 0.79 0.08 -14.45
N GLU A 92 2.07 0.23 -14.13
CA GLU A 92 2.96 -0.87 -13.83
C GLU A 92 3.27 -0.87 -12.32
N ASN A 93 3.09 -2.02 -11.69
CA ASN A 93 3.54 -2.21 -10.33
C ASN A 93 5.07 -2.27 -10.33
N VAL A 94 5.73 -1.20 -9.88
CA VAL A 94 7.21 -1.12 -9.81
C VAL A 94 7.85 -2.21 -8.93
N PHE A 95 7.05 -2.88 -8.10
CA PHE A 95 7.47 -4.01 -7.26
C PHE A 95 7.12 -5.37 -7.88
N ALA A 96 6.39 -5.40 -9.00
CA ALA A 96 6.18 -6.63 -9.74
C ALA A 96 7.47 -7.04 -10.45
N LYS A 97 7.82 -8.33 -10.40
CA LYS A 97 8.90 -8.83 -11.23
C LYS A 97 8.56 -8.57 -12.69
N PRO A 98 9.51 -8.06 -13.49
CA PRO A 98 9.29 -7.91 -14.92
C PRO A 98 8.80 -9.26 -15.50
N PRO A 99 7.83 -9.27 -16.42
CA PRO A 99 7.45 -10.50 -17.10
C PRO A 99 8.70 -11.09 -17.73
N GLU A 100 8.96 -12.37 -17.46
CA GLU A 100 10.05 -13.09 -18.11
C GLU A 100 9.89 -12.91 -19.62
N LYS A 101 10.89 -12.29 -20.24
CA LYS A 101 10.89 -12.13 -21.70
C LYS A 101 10.76 -13.52 -22.29
N PRO A 102 9.80 -13.79 -23.20
CA PRO A 102 9.74 -15.05 -23.88
C PRO A 102 11.11 -15.30 -24.52
N GLU A 103 11.72 -16.43 -24.19
CA GLU A 103 12.96 -16.86 -24.85
C GLU A 103 12.72 -16.83 -26.36
N VAL A 104 13.36 -15.88 -27.01
CA VAL A 104 13.42 -15.84 -28.47
C VAL A 104 14.24 -17.06 -28.87
N LYS A 105 13.55 -18.16 -29.18
CA LYS A 105 14.18 -19.30 -29.81
C LYS A 105 14.75 -18.82 -31.14
N ASN A 106 16.06 -18.71 -31.16
CA ASN A 106 16.81 -18.32 -32.34
C ASN A 106 16.54 -19.32 -33.47
N PRO A 107 15.98 -18.94 -34.63
CA PRO A 107 15.66 -19.89 -35.70
C PRO A 107 16.87 -20.21 -36.62
N GLU A 108 18.08 -20.04 -36.12
CA GLU A 108 19.29 -20.34 -36.89
C GLU A 108 19.99 -21.60 -36.38
N GLU A 109 19.48 -22.78 -36.78
CA GLU A 109 20.31 -23.97 -36.99
C GLU A 109 19.63 -24.97 -37.93
N LYS A 110 19.37 -24.51 -39.17
CA LYS A 110 19.23 -25.43 -40.29
C LYS A 110 20.52 -25.39 -41.12
N LYS A 111 21.47 -26.26 -40.77
CA LYS A 111 22.59 -26.59 -41.68
C LYS A 111 22.04 -27.18 -42.98
N PRO A 112 22.44 -26.72 -44.15
CA PRO A 112 22.13 -27.42 -45.40
C PRO A 112 22.95 -28.69 -45.52
N GLU A 113 22.29 -29.83 -45.63
CA GLU A 113 22.89 -31.07 -46.04
C GLU A 113 23.40 -30.96 -47.51
N VAL A 114 24.69 -30.97 -47.66
CA VAL A 114 25.34 -31.10 -48.95
C VAL A 114 25.27 -32.56 -49.41
N LYS A 115 24.40 -32.85 -50.40
CA LYS A 115 24.42 -34.12 -51.12
C LYS A 115 25.56 -34.09 -52.12
N LYS A 116 26.48 -35.04 -52.00
CA LYS A 116 27.38 -35.47 -53.10
C LYS A 116 26.65 -36.43 -53.99
#